data_eabeaf7526a0970831908df4e7eb856e
#
_entry.id   eabeaf7526a0970831908df4e7eb856e
#
_cell.length_a   1.000
_cell.length_b   1.000
_cell.length_c   1.000
_cell.angle_alpha   90.00
_cell.angle_beta   90.00
_cell.angle_gamma   90.00
#
_symmetry.space_group_name_H-M   'P 1'
#
loop_
_entity.id
_entity.type
_entity.pdbx_description
1 polymer ?
#
loop_
_entity_poly.entity_id
_entity_poly.type
_entity_poly.pdbx_seq_one_letter_code
_entity_poly.pdbx_strand_id
1 'polypeptide(L)'
;KDGIIVNIDVAAGAIKKALEQAEEKSGIRIDRVNVGLPANLLQIEPTQGMIPVTTDSQEITDLDVENVVKSALTKSMTPEREVISFIPEEFVVDGFQGIKDPRGMMGIRLEMRGMLYTGPRTILHNLRKTVERAGVQVENIVISPLALTRSVLNEGEREFGATVIDLGGGQTTVAVMRNQ
;
A
#
# COMPACT_ATOMS: atom_id res chain seq x y z
N LYS A 1 -18.71 -10.97 3.77
CA LYS A 1 -19.59 -9.94 4.33
C LYS A 1 -18.70 -8.79 4.81
N ASP A 2 -19.00 -7.56 4.44
CA ASP A 2 -18.25 -6.35 4.84
C ASP A 2 -16.74 -6.39 4.46
N GLY A 3 -16.43 -6.96 3.28
CA GLY A 3 -15.05 -7.15 2.82
C GLY A 3 -14.30 -8.35 3.42
N ILE A 4 -14.93 -9.11 4.32
CA ILE A 4 -14.35 -10.30 4.94
C ILE A 4 -14.86 -11.57 4.26
N ILE A 5 -13.94 -12.48 3.93
CA ILE A 5 -14.28 -13.79 3.38
C ILE A 5 -14.77 -14.70 4.51
N VAL A 6 -16.04 -15.03 4.50
CA VAL A 6 -16.66 -15.94 5.49
C VAL A 6 -16.74 -17.38 5.00
N ASN A 7 -16.62 -17.61 3.69
CA ASN A 7 -16.58 -18.93 3.07
C ASN A 7 -15.64 -18.90 1.84
N ILE A 8 -14.55 -19.63 1.93
CA ILE A 8 -13.49 -19.64 0.92
C ILE A 8 -14.01 -20.23 -0.40
N ASP A 9 -14.76 -21.32 -0.37
CA ASP A 9 -15.22 -22.00 -1.59
C ASP A 9 -16.24 -21.19 -2.37
N VAL A 10 -17.18 -20.57 -1.67
CA VAL A 10 -18.18 -19.69 -2.30
C VAL A 10 -17.51 -18.45 -2.89
N ALA A 11 -16.57 -17.85 -2.18
CA ALA A 11 -15.84 -16.69 -2.66
C ALA A 11 -14.92 -17.04 -3.84
N ALA A 12 -14.20 -18.16 -3.80
CA ALA A 12 -13.37 -18.63 -4.90
C ALA A 12 -14.20 -18.92 -6.16
N GLY A 13 -15.39 -19.50 -6.02
CA GLY A 13 -16.32 -19.71 -7.14
C GLY A 13 -16.78 -18.39 -7.79
N ALA A 14 -17.05 -17.36 -6.97
CA ALA A 14 -17.41 -16.03 -7.48
C ALA A 14 -16.24 -15.35 -8.21
N ILE A 15 -15.02 -15.44 -7.66
CA ILE A 15 -13.80 -14.94 -8.31
C ILE A 15 -13.56 -15.65 -9.64
N LYS A 16 -13.64 -16.99 -9.66
CA LYS A 16 -13.45 -17.78 -10.87
C LYS A 16 -14.42 -17.35 -11.98
N LYS A 17 -15.70 -17.18 -11.65
CA LYS A 17 -16.70 -16.69 -12.61
C LYS A 17 -16.38 -15.30 -13.15
N ALA A 18 -15.88 -14.40 -12.30
CA ALA A 18 -15.48 -13.05 -12.72
C ALA A 18 -14.25 -13.09 -13.64
N LEU A 19 -13.26 -13.96 -13.35
CA LEU A 19 -12.10 -14.19 -14.19
C LEU A 19 -12.48 -14.73 -15.57
N GLU A 20 -13.32 -15.78 -15.63
CA GLU A 20 -13.82 -16.36 -16.88
C GLU A 20 -14.51 -15.30 -17.76
N GLN A 21 -15.34 -14.43 -17.16
CA GLN A 21 -16.00 -13.34 -17.89
C GLN A 21 -15.01 -12.27 -18.38
N ALA A 22 -13.98 -11.97 -17.61
CA ALA A 22 -12.94 -11.03 -18.01
C ALA A 22 -12.07 -11.58 -19.15
N GLU A 23 -11.67 -12.84 -19.06
CA GLU A 23 -10.92 -13.55 -20.10
C GLU A 23 -11.71 -13.65 -21.41
N GLU A 24 -13.01 -14.01 -21.33
CA GLU A 24 -13.90 -14.08 -22.50
C GLU A 24 -14.01 -12.74 -23.21
N LYS A 25 -14.16 -11.63 -22.46
CA LYS A 25 -14.30 -10.30 -23.04
C LYS A 25 -13.00 -9.71 -23.57
N SER A 26 -11.88 -9.99 -22.92
CA SER A 26 -10.57 -9.44 -23.29
C SER A 26 -9.81 -10.30 -24.29
N GLY A 27 -10.10 -11.60 -24.37
CA GLY A 27 -9.31 -12.58 -25.11
C GLY A 27 -7.93 -12.84 -24.48
N ILE A 28 -7.70 -12.38 -23.26
CA ILE A 28 -6.41 -12.49 -22.56
C ILE A 28 -6.58 -13.45 -21.37
N ARG A 29 -5.67 -14.41 -21.24
CA ARG A 29 -5.60 -15.29 -20.08
C ARG A 29 -5.05 -14.55 -18.88
N ILE A 30 -5.68 -14.73 -17.72
CA ILE A 30 -5.34 -14.06 -16.47
C ILE A 30 -4.67 -15.07 -15.52
N ASP A 31 -3.37 -14.93 -15.28
CA ASP A 31 -2.62 -15.80 -14.37
C ASP A 31 -2.36 -15.10 -13.01
N ARG A 32 -2.39 -13.77 -12.97
CA ARG A 32 -2.14 -12.95 -11.77
C ARG A 32 -3.14 -11.81 -11.65
N VAL A 33 -3.44 -11.45 -10.40
CA VAL A 33 -4.37 -10.37 -10.09
C VAL A 33 -3.86 -9.48 -8.97
N ASN A 34 -4.16 -8.19 -9.02
CA ASN A 34 -4.08 -7.30 -7.90
C ASN A 34 -5.40 -7.35 -7.12
N VAL A 35 -5.32 -7.46 -5.80
CA VAL A 35 -6.50 -7.57 -4.95
C VAL A 35 -6.65 -6.34 -4.08
N GLY A 36 -7.78 -5.64 -4.20
CA GLY A 36 -8.09 -4.46 -3.41
C GLY A 36 -8.49 -4.82 -1.98
N LEU A 37 -7.83 -4.20 -1.00
CA LEU A 37 -8.23 -4.27 0.41
C LEU A 37 -9.04 -3.02 0.77
N PRO A 38 -10.26 -3.18 1.33
CA PRO A 38 -11.09 -2.06 1.71
C PRO A 38 -10.56 -1.33 2.95
N ALA A 39 -10.91 -0.04 3.09
CA ALA A 39 -10.39 0.84 4.12
C ALA A 39 -10.68 0.36 5.56
N ASN A 40 -11.83 -0.28 5.79
CA ASN A 40 -12.24 -0.77 7.12
C ASN A 40 -11.35 -1.91 7.67
N LEU A 41 -10.53 -2.54 6.85
CA LEU A 41 -9.57 -3.57 7.25
C LEU A 41 -8.16 -3.01 7.47
N LEU A 42 -7.95 -1.74 7.12
CA LEU A 42 -6.67 -1.07 7.27
C LEU A 42 -6.51 -0.47 8.67
N GLN A 43 -5.31 -0.54 9.18
CA GLN A 43 -4.81 0.32 10.23
C GLN A 43 -3.73 1.21 9.63
N ILE A 44 -3.84 2.51 9.87
CA ILE A 44 -2.95 3.52 9.32
C ILE A 44 -2.28 4.20 10.49
N GLU A 45 -0.96 4.15 10.54
CA GLU A 45 -0.18 4.69 11.64
C GLU A 45 1.01 5.51 11.12
N PRO A 46 1.30 6.67 11.74
CA PRO A 46 2.54 7.36 11.47
C PRO A 46 3.72 6.50 11.93
N THR A 47 4.75 6.43 11.12
CA THR A 47 6.00 5.75 11.49
C THR A 47 7.21 6.59 11.14
N GLN A 48 8.30 6.34 11.85
CA GLN A 48 9.55 7.07 11.70
C GLN A 48 10.73 6.09 11.79
N GLY A 49 11.63 6.17 10.81
CA GLY A 49 12.93 5.52 10.82
C GLY A 49 14.04 6.54 11.01
N MET A 50 15.16 6.07 11.53
CA MET A 50 16.38 6.88 11.69
C MET A 50 17.60 5.97 11.57
N ILE A 51 18.60 6.44 10.83
CA ILE A 51 19.90 5.80 10.71
C ILE A 51 21.02 6.84 10.73
N PRO A 52 22.22 6.49 11.18
CA PRO A 52 23.42 7.28 10.88
C PRO A 52 23.82 7.07 9.42
N VAL A 53 24.36 8.10 8.78
CA VAL A 53 25.04 8.00 7.47
C VAL A 53 26.49 7.63 7.75
N THR A 54 26.93 6.48 7.26
CA THR A 54 28.23 5.88 7.63
C THR A 54 29.24 5.88 6.46
N THR A 55 28.90 6.49 5.33
CA THR A 55 29.82 6.67 4.21
C THR A 55 30.95 7.65 4.55
N ASP A 56 32.17 7.40 4.08
CA ASP A 56 33.32 8.28 4.32
C ASP A 56 33.09 9.71 3.80
N SER A 57 32.31 9.85 2.73
CA SER A 57 31.91 11.12 2.15
C SER A 57 30.75 11.78 2.88
N GLN A 58 30.08 11.10 3.80
CA GLN A 58 28.81 11.52 4.40
C GLN A 58 27.69 11.84 3.39
N GLU A 59 27.84 11.37 2.16
CA GLU A 59 26.83 11.50 1.10
C GLU A 59 25.79 10.40 1.26
N ILE A 60 24.51 10.78 1.25
CA ILE A 60 23.37 9.87 1.38
C ILE A 60 23.19 9.11 0.06
N THR A 61 23.21 7.79 0.17
CA THR A 61 23.11 6.85 -0.95
C THR A 61 21.72 6.21 -1.02
N ASP A 62 21.46 5.47 -2.12
CA ASP A 62 20.25 4.61 -2.24
C ASP A 62 20.16 3.61 -1.10
N LEU A 63 21.28 3.03 -0.67
CA LEU A 63 21.33 2.08 0.44
C LEU A 63 20.91 2.72 1.77
N ASP A 64 21.28 3.97 2.01
CA ASP A 64 20.85 4.69 3.22
C ASP A 64 19.34 4.94 3.18
N VAL A 65 18.78 5.30 2.04
CA VAL A 65 17.33 5.46 1.86
C VAL A 65 16.61 4.13 2.12
N GLU A 66 17.10 3.02 1.57
CA GLU A 66 16.54 1.69 1.85
C GLU A 66 16.62 1.32 3.34
N ASN A 67 17.74 1.60 3.98
CA ASN A 67 17.97 1.26 5.39
C ASN A 67 17.10 2.09 6.33
N VAL A 68 16.89 3.38 6.07
CA VAL A 68 16.01 4.21 6.89
C VAL A 68 14.55 3.77 6.76
N VAL A 69 14.12 3.34 5.55
CA VAL A 69 12.80 2.73 5.34
C VAL A 69 12.68 1.43 6.14
N LYS A 70 13.65 0.53 6.05
CA LYS A 70 13.66 -0.72 6.84
C LYS A 70 13.60 -0.45 8.34
N SER A 71 14.32 0.57 8.82
CA SER A 71 14.29 0.99 10.23
C SER A 71 12.88 1.41 10.67
N ALA A 72 12.17 2.20 9.84
CA ALA A 72 10.80 2.61 10.11
C ALA A 72 9.83 1.42 10.18
N LEU A 73 9.94 0.49 9.23
CA LEU A 73 9.07 -0.67 9.15
C LEU A 73 9.24 -1.61 10.35
N THR A 74 10.48 -1.85 10.78
CA THR A 74 10.79 -2.81 11.86
C THR A 74 10.20 -2.39 13.20
N LYS A 75 10.13 -1.09 13.49
CA LYS A 75 9.60 -0.58 14.77
C LYS A 75 8.10 -0.74 14.94
N SER A 76 7.36 -0.79 13.83
CA SER A 76 5.90 -0.74 13.82
C SER A 76 5.23 -2.09 13.55
N MET A 77 6.01 -3.18 13.41
CA MET A 77 5.46 -4.49 13.08
C MET A 77 4.96 -5.22 14.33
N THR A 78 3.69 -5.65 14.29
CA THR A 78 3.11 -6.61 15.25
C THR A 78 2.91 -7.97 14.60
N PRO A 79 2.97 -9.09 15.37
CA PRO A 79 2.81 -10.44 14.82
C PRO A 79 1.46 -10.69 14.13
N GLU A 80 0.40 -10.00 14.57
CA GLU A 80 -0.96 -10.17 14.10
C GLU A 80 -1.25 -9.41 12.81
N ARG A 81 -0.37 -8.48 12.43
CA ARG A 81 -0.56 -7.61 11.26
C ARG A 81 0.55 -7.78 10.23
N GLU A 82 0.23 -7.49 9.00
CA GLU A 82 1.15 -7.51 7.86
C GLU A 82 1.16 -6.14 7.20
N VAL A 83 2.34 -5.69 6.81
CA VAL A 83 2.52 -4.45 6.06
C VAL A 83 1.96 -4.63 4.65
N ILE A 84 1.06 -3.75 4.25
CA ILE A 84 0.47 -3.70 2.91
C ILE A 84 1.18 -2.66 2.07
N SER A 85 1.40 -1.50 2.66
CA SER A 85 2.08 -0.39 1.99
C SER A 85 2.72 0.52 3.02
N PHE A 86 3.74 1.22 2.58
CA PHE A 86 4.36 2.32 3.29
C PHE A 86 4.44 3.52 2.34
N ILE A 87 4.01 4.69 2.80
CA ILE A 87 4.05 5.92 2.02
C ILE A 87 4.96 6.91 2.75
N PRO A 88 6.16 7.18 2.22
CA PRO A 88 7.04 8.21 2.78
C PRO A 88 6.41 9.59 2.56
N GLU A 89 6.43 10.42 3.59
CA GLU A 89 5.94 11.80 3.52
C GLU A 89 7.10 12.79 3.35
N GLU A 90 8.13 12.62 4.16
CA GLU A 90 9.34 13.45 4.12
C GLU A 90 10.57 12.71 4.65
N PHE A 91 11.72 13.19 4.22
CA PHE A 91 13.00 12.89 4.84
C PHE A 91 13.48 14.10 5.65
N VAL A 92 14.30 13.80 6.67
CA VAL A 92 14.95 14.80 7.53
C VAL A 92 16.44 14.49 7.57
N VAL A 93 17.27 15.44 7.16
CA VAL A 93 18.74 15.31 7.18
C VAL A 93 19.28 16.30 8.21
N ASP A 94 19.95 15.79 9.24
CA ASP A 94 20.54 16.60 10.35
C ASP A 94 19.55 17.60 10.97
N GLY A 95 18.24 17.26 10.99
CA GLY A 95 17.18 18.12 11.53
C GLY A 95 16.49 19.01 10.50
N PHE A 96 16.97 19.11 9.27
CA PHE A 96 16.31 19.83 8.18
C PHE A 96 15.18 18.99 7.62
N GLN A 97 13.95 19.48 7.73
CA GLN A 97 12.70 18.80 7.35
C GLN A 97 12.25 19.14 5.92
N GLY A 98 11.24 18.44 5.42
CA GLY A 98 10.59 18.72 4.14
C GLY A 98 11.34 18.23 2.91
N ILE A 99 12.37 17.41 3.09
CA ILE A 99 13.17 16.87 2.00
C ILE A 99 12.38 15.73 1.32
N LYS A 100 12.19 15.82 0.02
CA LYS A 100 11.47 14.78 -0.76
C LYS A 100 12.40 13.68 -1.24
N ASP A 101 13.61 14.03 -1.65
CA ASP A 101 14.66 13.08 -2.03
C ASP A 101 15.99 13.50 -1.40
N PRO A 102 16.54 12.72 -0.46
CA PRO A 102 17.79 13.06 0.23
C PRO A 102 19.04 12.56 -0.49
N ARG A 103 18.92 11.82 -1.60
CA ARG A 103 20.06 11.23 -2.31
C ARG A 103 21.02 12.29 -2.81
N GLY A 104 22.32 12.07 -2.62
CA GLY A 104 23.36 13.02 -2.98
C GLY A 104 23.52 14.20 -2.01
N MET A 105 22.67 14.34 -0.99
CA MET A 105 22.86 15.32 0.07
C MET A 105 23.91 14.81 1.06
N MET A 106 24.66 15.75 1.64
CA MET A 106 25.57 15.43 2.73
C MET A 106 24.84 15.53 4.08
N GLY A 107 25.10 14.58 4.97
CA GLY A 107 24.51 14.56 6.31
C GLY A 107 25.08 13.43 7.16
N ILE A 108 24.97 13.57 8.46
CA ILE A 108 25.42 12.59 9.47
C ILE A 108 24.26 11.68 9.88
N ARG A 109 23.02 12.20 9.83
CA ARG A 109 21.82 11.52 10.29
C ARG A 109 20.70 11.66 9.25
N LEU A 110 20.18 10.53 8.81
CA LEU A 110 19.02 10.45 7.94
C LEU A 110 17.82 9.92 8.75
N GLU A 111 16.75 10.70 8.76
CA GLU A 111 15.46 10.28 9.27
C GLU A 111 14.44 10.26 8.14
N MET A 112 13.41 9.43 8.27
CA MET A 112 12.30 9.36 7.34
C MET A 112 11.01 9.23 8.14
N ARG A 113 10.00 10.02 7.77
CA ARG A 113 8.65 9.97 8.31
C ARG A 113 7.68 9.57 7.22
N GLY A 114 6.66 8.82 7.59
CA GLY A 114 5.64 8.38 6.65
C GLY A 114 4.51 7.65 7.33
N MET A 115 3.57 7.18 6.50
CA MET A 115 2.39 6.45 6.94
C MET A 115 2.54 4.97 6.62
N LEU A 116 2.36 4.14 7.63
CA LEU A 116 2.37 2.68 7.53
C LEU A 116 0.93 2.17 7.42
N TYR A 117 0.67 1.39 6.40
CA TYR A 117 -0.63 0.74 6.15
C TYR A 117 -0.49 -0.75 6.43
N THR A 118 -1.23 -1.25 7.42
CA THR A 118 -1.21 -2.65 7.80
C THR A 118 -2.61 -3.25 7.75
N GLY A 119 -2.67 -4.58 7.55
CA GLY A 119 -3.91 -5.35 7.59
C GLY A 119 -3.78 -6.59 8.48
N PRO A 120 -4.90 -7.17 8.97
CA PRO A 120 -4.87 -8.36 9.79
C PRO A 120 -4.31 -9.55 9.00
N ARG A 121 -3.23 -10.17 9.48
CA ARG A 121 -2.53 -11.27 8.80
C ARG A 121 -3.45 -12.42 8.40
N THR A 122 -4.35 -12.82 9.30
CA THR A 122 -5.29 -13.91 9.04
C THR A 122 -6.24 -13.60 7.89
N ILE A 123 -6.73 -12.36 7.81
CA ILE A 123 -7.62 -11.93 6.72
C ILE A 123 -6.87 -11.93 5.38
N LEU A 124 -5.65 -11.38 5.36
CA LEU A 124 -4.80 -11.34 4.18
C LEU A 124 -4.42 -12.74 3.70
N HIS A 125 -4.11 -13.65 4.63
CA HIS A 125 -3.85 -15.05 4.29
C HIS A 125 -5.06 -15.73 3.67
N ASN A 126 -6.24 -15.59 4.26
CA ASN A 126 -7.49 -16.15 3.73
C ASN A 126 -7.84 -15.56 2.35
N LEU A 127 -7.56 -14.27 2.14
CA LEU A 127 -7.75 -13.59 0.87
C LEU A 127 -6.87 -14.22 -0.23
N ARG A 128 -5.55 -14.37 0.03
CA ARG A 128 -4.62 -15.02 -0.90
C ARG A 128 -5.05 -16.45 -1.22
N LYS A 129 -5.33 -17.23 -0.18
CA LYS A 129 -5.79 -18.61 -0.32
C LYS A 129 -7.07 -18.74 -1.15
N THR A 130 -7.99 -17.80 -1.03
CA THR A 130 -9.24 -17.79 -1.80
C THR A 130 -9.01 -17.51 -3.27
N VAL A 131 -8.13 -16.56 -3.58
CA VAL A 131 -7.75 -16.20 -4.95
C VAL A 131 -6.97 -17.33 -5.62
N GLU A 132 -6.02 -17.95 -4.91
CA GLU A 132 -5.28 -19.12 -5.39
C GLU A 132 -6.22 -20.31 -5.68
N ARG A 133 -7.24 -20.51 -4.84
CA ARG A 133 -8.26 -21.53 -5.05
C ARG A 133 -9.16 -21.25 -6.27
N ALA A 134 -9.28 -20.00 -6.68
CA ALA A 134 -9.92 -19.63 -7.93
C ALA A 134 -9.07 -19.88 -9.18
N GLY A 135 -7.78 -20.24 -9.02
CA GLY A 135 -6.88 -20.65 -10.09
C GLY A 135 -5.89 -19.59 -10.57
N VAL A 136 -5.77 -18.46 -9.86
CA VAL A 136 -4.82 -17.37 -10.17
C VAL A 136 -3.98 -16.98 -8.96
N GLN A 137 -2.86 -16.30 -9.18
CA GLN A 137 -1.97 -15.83 -8.12
C GLN A 137 -2.28 -14.38 -7.76
N VAL A 138 -2.11 -14.05 -6.47
CA VAL A 138 -2.13 -12.66 -6.02
C VAL A 138 -0.75 -12.04 -6.28
N GLU A 139 -0.69 -11.06 -7.15
CA GLU A 139 0.53 -10.31 -7.41
C GLU A 139 0.76 -9.27 -6.32
N ASN A 140 -0.25 -8.43 -6.05
CA ASN A 140 -0.19 -7.45 -4.98
C ASN A 140 -1.53 -7.36 -4.24
N ILE A 141 -1.45 -7.00 -2.94
CA ILE A 141 -2.59 -6.48 -2.21
C ILE A 141 -2.47 -4.96 -2.23
N VAL A 142 -3.48 -4.29 -2.76
CA VAL A 142 -3.50 -2.84 -2.92
C VAL A 142 -4.57 -2.20 -2.03
N ILE A 143 -4.36 -0.97 -1.63
CA ILE A 143 -5.33 -0.19 -0.86
C ILE A 143 -6.40 0.31 -1.83
N SER A 144 -7.64 -0.24 -1.75
CA SER A 144 -8.72 0.07 -2.70
C SER A 144 -8.98 1.57 -2.85
N PRO A 145 -9.10 2.37 -1.79
CA PRO A 145 -9.27 3.82 -1.92
C PRO A 145 -8.15 4.51 -2.71
N LEU A 146 -6.88 4.12 -2.51
CA LEU A 146 -5.75 4.71 -3.23
C LEU A 146 -5.73 4.29 -4.69
N ALA A 147 -6.03 3.03 -4.99
CA ALA A 147 -6.14 2.55 -6.36
C ALA A 147 -7.26 3.29 -7.11
N LEU A 148 -8.40 3.48 -6.45
CA LEU A 148 -9.54 4.21 -7.01
C LEU A 148 -9.19 5.67 -7.31
N THR A 149 -8.60 6.40 -6.37
CA THR A 149 -8.21 7.80 -6.60
C THR A 149 -7.23 7.95 -7.74
N ARG A 150 -6.28 7.02 -7.90
CA ARG A 150 -5.32 7.01 -9.02
C ARG A 150 -5.98 6.73 -10.37
N SER A 151 -7.08 5.98 -10.39
CA SER A 151 -7.77 5.62 -11.63
C SER A 151 -8.73 6.70 -12.12
N VAL A 152 -9.31 7.50 -11.21
CA VAL A 152 -10.36 8.48 -11.56
C VAL A 152 -9.90 9.94 -11.53
N LEU A 153 -8.82 10.25 -10.79
CA LEU A 153 -8.30 11.62 -10.66
C LEU A 153 -7.08 11.83 -11.56
N ASN A 154 -7.02 12.98 -12.23
CA ASN A 154 -5.80 13.44 -12.89
C ASN A 154 -4.81 14.07 -11.88
N GLU A 155 -3.59 14.42 -12.33
CA GLU A 155 -2.54 14.96 -11.45
C GLU A 155 -2.95 16.29 -10.81
N GLY A 156 -3.57 17.21 -11.57
CA GLY A 156 -4.02 18.49 -11.04
C GLY A 156 -5.08 18.33 -9.94
N GLU A 157 -6.04 17.43 -10.14
CA GLU A 157 -7.07 17.16 -9.12
C GLU A 157 -6.48 16.58 -7.84
N ARG A 158 -5.43 15.74 -7.95
CA ARG A 158 -4.72 15.22 -6.77
C ARG A 158 -3.92 16.31 -6.06
N GLU A 159 -3.28 17.21 -6.79
CA GLU A 159 -2.48 18.31 -6.25
C GLU A 159 -3.35 19.37 -5.57
N PHE A 160 -4.42 19.84 -6.22
CA PHE A 160 -5.33 20.84 -5.66
C PHE A 160 -6.23 20.31 -4.56
N GLY A 161 -6.41 19.01 -4.50
CA GLY A 161 -7.26 18.33 -3.53
C GLY A 161 -8.60 17.94 -4.14
N ALA A 162 -8.96 16.66 -3.93
CA ALA A 162 -10.21 16.08 -4.41
C ALA A 162 -10.77 15.08 -3.40
N THR A 163 -12.08 14.88 -3.45
CA THR A 163 -12.76 13.84 -2.70
C THR A 163 -13.40 12.85 -3.66
N VAL A 164 -13.06 11.57 -3.50
CA VAL A 164 -13.68 10.48 -4.27
C VAL A 164 -14.60 9.69 -3.34
N ILE A 165 -15.82 9.47 -3.79
CA ILE A 165 -16.84 8.68 -3.08
C ILE A 165 -17.16 7.46 -3.93
N ASP A 166 -16.91 6.27 -3.37
CA ASP A 166 -17.24 4.98 -3.98
C ASP A 166 -18.48 4.40 -3.29
N LEU A 167 -19.58 4.32 -4.04
CA LEU A 167 -20.87 3.81 -3.58
C LEU A 167 -20.98 2.32 -3.96
N GLY A 168 -20.47 1.46 -3.09
CA GLY A 168 -20.53 0.01 -3.27
C GLY A 168 -21.81 -0.63 -2.71
N GLY A 169 -22.04 -1.89 -3.06
CA GLY A 169 -23.22 -2.65 -2.60
C GLY A 169 -23.19 -3.03 -1.12
N GLY A 170 -22.02 -3.08 -0.48
CA GLY A 170 -21.86 -3.48 0.94
C GLY A 170 -21.25 -2.40 1.81
N GLN A 171 -20.61 -1.41 1.21
CA GLN A 171 -19.97 -0.30 1.91
C GLN A 171 -19.83 0.92 1.00
N THR A 172 -19.78 2.09 1.60
CA THR A 172 -19.40 3.34 0.93
C THR A 172 -18.03 3.76 1.41
N THR A 173 -17.11 4.06 0.48
CA THR A 173 -15.77 4.52 0.79
C THR A 173 -15.61 5.98 0.40
N VAL A 174 -15.02 6.78 1.28
CA VAL A 174 -14.66 8.17 1.00
C VAL A 174 -13.14 8.28 1.08
N ALA A 175 -12.53 8.76 0.01
CA ALA A 175 -11.09 9.06 -0.06
C ALA A 175 -10.89 10.57 -0.31
N VAL A 176 -10.14 11.21 0.57
CA VAL A 176 -9.79 12.64 0.45
C VAL A 176 -8.32 12.72 0.11
N MET A 177 -8.02 13.32 -1.04
CA MET A 177 -6.66 13.58 -1.51
C MET A 177 -6.32 15.05 -1.29
N ARG A 178 -5.11 15.34 -0.81
CA ARG A 178 -4.63 16.70 -0.61
C ARG A 178 -3.10 16.73 -0.73
N ASN A 179 -2.59 17.63 -1.55
CA ASN A 179 -1.14 17.91 -1.69
C ASN A 179 -0.28 16.67 -2.04
N GLN A 180 -0.68 15.90 -3.03
CA GLN A 180 0.07 14.73 -3.52
C GLN A 180 0.60 14.94 -4.94
#